data_509880723b1c60a567734f2e4d48996f
#
_entry.id   509880723b1c60a567734f2e4d48996f
#
_cell.length_a   1.000
_cell.length_b   1.000
_cell.length_c   1.000
_cell.angle_alpha   90.00
_cell.angle_beta   90.00
_cell.angle_gamma   90.00
#
_symmetry.space_group_name_H-M   'P 1'
#
loop_
_entity.id
_entity.type
_entity.pdbx_description
1 polymer ?
#
loop_
_entity_poly.entity_id
_entity_poly.type
_entity_poly.pdbx_seq_one_letter_code
_entity_poly.pdbx_strand_id
1 'polypeptide(L)'
;QDIVYAPGEGITGQVFVNKKPVHIPSVSNEPGFLNRMKTFAPGSGDMSFYCCPIFSGTEIVGVFSTFTRQQGPETGSMIEFLEILGSMISQAIMIQKLVRDETRVIASENIELKRELGSRYKFGSLIGKSGSMLRLFDKVRIIADSRASVLLTGESGTGKELIASAIHYNSPRRDQPFIKINCAAIPENLLESELFGHRKGSFTGAIADKKGKFETADGGTIFLDEIGELDLNLQSKLLRVLQEREIEPVGGRMRQVDIRVIAATNADLEAQIAEKRFRADLYYRLNVINLKIPALRERRDDILLLV
;
A
#
# COMPACT_ATOMS: atom_id res chain seq x y z
N GLN A 1 -29.89 5.29 -15.02
CA GLN A 1 -29.66 6.03 -16.29
C GLN A 1 -29.16 7.42 -15.91
N ASP A 2 -27.97 7.75 -16.37
CA ASP A 2 -27.43 9.10 -16.19
C ASP A 2 -28.19 10.04 -17.12
N ILE A 3 -28.86 11.03 -16.53
CA ILE A 3 -29.61 12.02 -17.28
C ILE A 3 -28.72 13.24 -17.43
N VAL A 4 -28.35 13.58 -18.64
CA VAL A 4 -27.47 14.70 -18.96
C VAL A 4 -28.29 15.84 -19.58
N TYR A 5 -28.07 17.05 -19.08
CA TYR A 5 -28.55 18.29 -19.69
C TYR A 5 -27.38 19.07 -20.27
N ALA A 6 -27.51 19.55 -21.50
CA ALA A 6 -26.52 20.45 -22.05
C ALA A 6 -26.60 21.84 -21.40
N PRO A 7 -25.51 22.61 -21.34
CA PRO A 7 -25.54 24.00 -20.91
C PRO A 7 -26.57 24.80 -21.71
N GLY A 8 -27.49 25.48 -21.01
CA GLY A 8 -28.60 26.22 -21.63
C GLY A 8 -29.83 25.40 -21.96
N GLU A 9 -29.80 24.08 -21.81
CA GLU A 9 -30.89 23.19 -22.13
C GLU A 9 -31.89 23.06 -20.96
N GLY A 10 -33.13 23.43 -21.19
CA GLY A 10 -34.17 23.46 -20.16
C GLY A 10 -33.80 24.35 -18.98
N ILE A 11 -34.53 24.26 -17.88
CA ILE A 11 -34.32 25.09 -16.71
C ILE A 11 -33.00 24.80 -16.01
N THR A 12 -32.67 23.51 -15.89
CA THR A 12 -31.43 23.06 -15.24
C THR A 12 -30.18 23.59 -16.00
N GLY A 13 -30.16 23.49 -17.34
CA GLY A 13 -29.08 24.03 -18.16
C GLY A 13 -29.01 25.55 -18.15
N GLN A 14 -30.18 26.26 -18.06
CA GLN A 14 -30.20 27.70 -17.93
C GLN A 14 -29.64 28.17 -16.59
N VAL A 15 -29.95 27.51 -15.47
CA VAL A 15 -29.38 27.81 -14.15
C VAL A 15 -27.85 27.62 -14.17
N PHE A 16 -27.36 26.60 -14.87
CA PHE A 16 -25.91 26.36 -15.03
C PHE A 16 -25.24 27.55 -15.76
N VAL A 17 -25.85 28.07 -16.83
CA VAL A 17 -25.29 29.19 -17.60
C VAL A 17 -25.46 30.53 -16.88
N ASN A 18 -26.65 30.79 -16.37
CA ASN A 18 -27.00 32.08 -15.78
C ASN A 18 -26.46 32.26 -14.35
N LYS A 19 -26.05 31.18 -13.71
CA LYS A 19 -25.49 31.16 -12.35
C LYS A 19 -26.42 31.74 -11.28
N LYS A 20 -27.74 31.67 -11.49
CA LYS A 20 -28.75 32.21 -10.58
C LYS A 20 -29.75 31.11 -10.23
N PRO A 21 -30.21 31.06 -8.96
CA PRO A 21 -31.26 30.11 -8.57
C PRO A 21 -32.57 30.47 -9.28
N VAL A 22 -33.38 29.45 -9.56
CA VAL A 22 -34.70 29.56 -10.20
C VAL A 22 -35.72 28.79 -9.37
N HIS A 23 -36.88 29.43 -9.15
CA HIS A 23 -38.06 28.81 -8.59
C HIS A 23 -39.20 28.85 -9.60
N ILE A 24 -39.82 27.70 -9.82
CA ILE A 24 -41.00 27.53 -10.67
C ILE A 24 -42.13 27.03 -9.79
N PRO A 25 -43.16 27.88 -9.56
CA PRO A 25 -44.25 27.52 -8.67
C PRO A 25 -45.09 26.34 -9.16
N SER A 26 -45.19 26.15 -10.48
CA SER A 26 -45.98 25.10 -11.13
C SER A 26 -45.23 24.56 -12.36
N VAL A 27 -44.69 23.36 -12.27
CA VAL A 27 -43.98 22.69 -13.40
C VAL A 27 -44.90 22.30 -14.54
N SER A 28 -46.22 22.13 -14.25
CA SER A 28 -47.20 21.74 -15.25
C SER A 28 -47.46 22.85 -16.26
N ASN A 29 -47.23 24.10 -15.91
CA ASN A 29 -47.46 25.30 -16.71
C ASN A 29 -46.18 25.90 -17.30
N GLU A 30 -45.02 25.29 -17.07
CA GLU A 30 -43.71 25.80 -17.50
C GLU A 30 -43.24 25.18 -18.79
N PRO A 31 -43.26 25.89 -19.94
CA PRO A 31 -42.90 25.31 -21.25
C PRO A 31 -41.41 24.88 -21.35
N GLY A 32 -40.53 25.49 -20.53
CA GLY A 32 -39.11 25.18 -20.50
C GLY A 32 -38.72 23.96 -19.65
N PHE A 33 -39.68 23.37 -18.95
CA PHE A 33 -39.42 22.24 -18.06
C PHE A 33 -39.38 20.91 -18.82
N LEU A 34 -38.19 20.34 -18.93
CA LEU A 34 -37.95 19.05 -19.58
C LEU A 34 -38.02 17.93 -18.53
N ASN A 35 -39.18 17.23 -18.44
CA ASN A 35 -39.35 16.11 -17.49
C ASN A 35 -38.59 14.84 -17.93
N ARG A 36 -37.26 14.95 -18.10
CA ARG A 36 -36.42 13.79 -18.53
C ARG A 36 -36.34 12.69 -17.49
N MET A 37 -36.44 13.03 -16.22
CA MET A 37 -36.46 12.06 -15.11
C MET A 37 -37.76 11.27 -15.07
N LYS A 38 -38.79 11.64 -15.85
CA LYS A 38 -40.12 11.06 -15.76
C LYS A 38 -40.66 10.97 -14.33
N THR A 39 -40.25 11.93 -13.48
CA THR A 39 -40.57 11.98 -12.06
C THR A 39 -42.05 12.24 -11.84
N PHE A 40 -42.74 12.78 -12.86
CA PHE A 40 -44.17 13.09 -12.81
C PHE A 40 -44.95 12.34 -13.85
N ALA A 41 -45.95 11.58 -13.35
CA ALA A 41 -47.00 11.04 -14.20
C ALA A 41 -48.04 12.15 -14.48
N PRO A 42 -48.71 12.12 -15.66
CA PRO A 42 -49.86 12.95 -15.92
C PRO A 42 -50.91 12.76 -14.82
N GLY A 43 -51.29 13.84 -14.11
CA GLY A 43 -52.26 13.78 -13.02
C GLY A 43 -51.70 13.65 -11.60
N SER A 44 -50.38 13.69 -11.38
CA SER A 44 -49.78 13.57 -10.04
C SER A 44 -49.87 14.84 -9.14
N GLY A 45 -50.66 15.85 -9.57
CA GLY A 45 -50.79 17.15 -8.89
C GLY A 45 -49.72 18.13 -9.31
N ASP A 46 -49.96 19.42 -9.03
CA ASP A 46 -49.00 20.45 -9.38
C ASP A 46 -47.84 20.49 -8.36
N MET A 47 -46.63 20.69 -8.87
CA MET A 47 -45.43 20.70 -8.05
C MET A 47 -44.59 21.94 -8.33
N SER A 48 -44.01 22.49 -7.28
CA SER A 48 -42.99 23.52 -7.39
C SER A 48 -41.61 22.91 -7.61
N PHE A 49 -40.81 23.56 -8.42
CA PHE A 49 -39.45 23.15 -8.73
C PHE A 49 -38.47 24.24 -8.32
N TYR A 50 -37.46 23.87 -7.57
CA TYR A 50 -36.36 24.74 -7.16
C TYR A 50 -35.07 24.22 -7.77
N CYS A 51 -34.23 25.12 -8.31
CA CYS A 51 -32.99 24.76 -8.96
C CYS A 51 -31.92 25.82 -8.59
N CYS A 52 -30.85 25.37 -7.95
CA CYS A 52 -29.77 26.24 -7.47
C CYS A 52 -28.42 25.79 -8.04
N PRO A 53 -27.54 26.75 -8.44
CA PRO A 53 -26.20 26.45 -8.87
C PRO A 53 -25.33 26.05 -7.68
N ILE A 54 -24.40 25.10 -7.91
CA ILE A 54 -23.37 24.70 -6.94
C ILE A 54 -22.05 25.32 -7.37
N PHE A 55 -21.46 26.13 -6.50
CA PHE A 55 -20.22 26.84 -6.79
C PHE A 55 -19.03 26.22 -6.06
N SER A 56 -17.89 26.13 -6.74
CA SER A 56 -16.58 25.91 -6.14
C SER A 56 -15.71 27.15 -6.37
N GLY A 57 -15.60 28.01 -5.35
CA GLY A 57 -15.07 29.36 -5.51
C GLY A 57 -15.95 30.18 -6.44
N THR A 58 -15.42 30.64 -7.56
CA THR A 58 -16.15 31.44 -8.59
C THR A 58 -16.69 30.57 -9.74
N GLU A 59 -16.34 29.31 -9.80
CA GLU A 59 -16.75 28.38 -10.86
C GLU A 59 -17.98 27.59 -10.47
N ILE A 60 -18.89 27.37 -11.44
CA ILE A 60 -20.03 26.48 -11.26
C ILE A 60 -19.60 25.04 -11.54
N VAL A 61 -19.81 24.15 -10.57
CA VAL A 61 -19.43 22.72 -10.64
C VAL A 61 -20.63 21.82 -10.87
N GLY A 62 -21.84 22.35 -10.69
CA GLY A 62 -23.06 21.58 -10.89
C GLY A 62 -24.31 22.41 -10.58
N VAL A 63 -25.44 21.74 -10.63
CA VAL A 63 -26.75 22.29 -10.30
C VAL A 63 -27.47 21.31 -9.40
N PHE A 64 -28.07 21.81 -8.34
CA PHE A 64 -28.89 21.03 -7.43
C PHE A 64 -30.34 21.40 -7.64
N SER A 65 -31.26 20.43 -7.75
CA SER A 65 -32.67 20.68 -7.93
C SER A 65 -33.52 19.80 -7.03
N THR A 66 -34.68 20.31 -6.61
CA THR A 66 -35.64 19.60 -5.80
C THR A 66 -37.06 19.97 -6.18
N PHE A 67 -38.01 19.13 -5.77
CA PHE A 67 -39.44 19.33 -5.99
C PHE A 67 -40.19 19.31 -4.67
N THR A 68 -41.25 20.09 -4.57
CA THR A 68 -42.14 20.10 -3.42
C THR A 68 -43.58 20.09 -3.89
N ARG A 69 -44.45 19.36 -3.17
CA ARG A 69 -45.91 19.30 -3.44
C ARG A 69 -46.70 20.46 -2.85
N GLN A 70 -46.11 21.24 -1.99
CA GLN A 70 -46.76 22.36 -1.35
C GLN A 70 -46.33 23.67 -1.99
N GLN A 71 -47.29 24.59 -2.18
CA GLN A 71 -46.98 26.01 -2.16
C GLN A 71 -46.46 26.30 -0.75
N GLY A 72 -45.16 26.06 -0.60
CA GLY A 72 -44.49 25.98 0.69
C GLY A 72 -44.23 27.36 1.27
N PRO A 73 -43.62 27.37 2.47
CA PRO A 73 -43.19 28.58 3.13
C PRO A 73 -42.29 29.36 2.19
N GLU A 74 -42.31 30.66 2.41
CA GLU A 74 -41.58 31.69 1.67
C GLU A 74 -40.44 31.19 0.77
N THR A 75 -40.62 31.38 -0.54
CA THR A 75 -39.66 30.97 -1.60
C THR A 75 -38.22 31.31 -1.24
N GLY A 76 -37.98 32.39 -0.49
CA GLY A 76 -36.66 32.81 -0.03
C GLY A 76 -35.98 31.80 0.90
N SER A 77 -36.68 31.29 1.89
CA SER A 77 -36.08 30.35 2.88
C SER A 77 -35.72 29.00 2.25
N MET A 78 -36.44 28.54 1.23
CA MET A 78 -36.10 27.31 0.51
C MET A 78 -34.87 27.51 -0.38
N ILE A 79 -34.73 28.64 -1.05
CA ILE A 79 -33.57 28.98 -1.86
C ILE A 79 -32.32 29.07 -0.97
N GLU A 80 -32.39 29.78 0.17
CA GLU A 80 -31.30 29.87 1.13
C GLU A 80 -30.86 28.48 1.64
N PHE A 81 -31.84 27.63 1.98
CA PHE A 81 -31.55 26.24 2.38
C PHE A 81 -30.82 25.46 1.29
N LEU A 82 -31.25 25.58 0.03
CA LEU A 82 -30.59 24.91 -1.10
C LEU A 82 -29.19 25.45 -1.39
N GLU A 83 -28.97 26.76 -1.19
CA GLU A 83 -27.63 27.37 -1.32
C GLU A 83 -26.68 26.86 -0.24
N ILE A 84 -27.14 26.68 1.01
CA ILE A 84 -26.36 26.07 2.08
C ILE A 84 -26.01 24.63 1.72
N LEU A 85 -26.97 23.82 1.27
CA LEU A 85 -26.72 22.44 0.81
C LEU A 85 -25.74 22.41 -0.37
N GLY A 86 -25.92 23.31 -1.34
CA GLY A 86 -24.98 23.43 -2.47
C GLY A 86 -23.56 23.75 -2.03
N SER A 87 -23.38 24.60 -1.04
CA SER A 87 -22.09 24.92 -0.43
C SER A 87 -21.46 23.68 0.24
N MET A 88 -22.24 22.92 1.01
CA MET A 88 -21.77 21.68 1.64
C MET A 88 -21.34 20.62 0.60
N ILE A 89 -22.13 20.45 -0.46
CA ILE A 89 -21.81 19.55 -1.57
C ILE A 89 -20.50 19.98 -2.26
N SER A 90 -20.36 21.28 -2.53
CA SER A 90 -19.14 21.86 -3.11
C SER A 90 -17.91 21.57 -2.26
N GLN A 91 -17.99 21.79 -0.94
CA GLN A 91 -16.89 21.48 -0.03
C GLN A 91 -16.52 20.00 -0.05
N ALA A 92 -17.52 19.10 -0.05
CA ALA A 92 -17.27 17.68 -0.13
C ALA A 92 -16.56 17.27 -1.44
N ILE A 93 -17.00 17.82 -2.58
CA ILE A 93 -16.36 17.60 -3.90
C ILE A 93 -14.92 18.12 -3.89
N MET A 94 -14.66 19.29 -3.33
CA MET A 94 -13.33 19.89 -3.25
C MET A 94 -12.39 19.05 -2.39
N ILE A 95 -12.83 18.60 -1.21
CA ILE A 95 -12.05 17.72 -0.33
C ILE A 95 -11.72 16.42 -1.07
N GLN A 96 -12.70 15.80 -1.72
CA GLN A 96 -12.50 14.57 -2.46
C GLN A 96 -11.48 14.74 -3.61
N LYS A 97 -11.52 15.88 -4.31
CA LYS A 97 -10.56 16.20 -5.37
C LYS A 97 -9.15 16.37 -4.79
N LEU A 98 -8.98 17.12 -3.72
CA LEU A 98 -7.69 17.33 -3.05
C LEU A 98 -7.07 16.00 -2.58
N VAL A 99 -7.85 15.15 -1.91
CA VAL A 99 -7.40 13.82 -1.46
C VAL A 99 -6.97 12.95 -2.64
N ARG A 100 -7.72 12.99 -3.75
CA ARG A 100 -7.38 12.23 -4.96
C ARG A 100 -6.09 12.73 -5.61
N ASP A 101 -5.91 14.04 -5.69
CA ASP A 101 -4.72 14.65 -6.30
C ASP A 101 -3.48 14.37 -5.44
N GLU A 102 -3.56 14.52 -4.13
CA GLU A 102 -2.49 14.16 -3.19
C GLU A 102 -2.12 12.68 -3.28
N THR A 103 -3.11 11.80 -3.32
CA THR A 103 -2.87 10.35 -3.48
C THR A 103 -2.17 10.02 -4.80
N ARG A 104 -2.49 10.73 -5.88
CA ARG A 104 -1.83 10.56 -7.18
C ARG A 104 -0.37 11.01 -7.16
N VAL A 105 -0.07 12.14 -6.51
CA VAL A 105 1.31 12.64 -6.37
C VAL A 105 2.13 11.62 -5.58
N ILE A 106 1.67 11.20 -4.40
CA ILE A 106 2.35 10.20 -3.58
C ILE A 106 2.57 8.89 -4.34
N ALA A 107 1.58 8.43 -5.12
CA ALA A 107 1.72 7.22 -5.92
C ALA A 107 2.80 7.36 -7.01
N SER A 108 2.86 8.51 -7.70
CA SER A 108 3.88 8.77 -8.73
C SER A 108 5.29 8.85 -8.14
N GLU A 109 5.47 9.55 -7.04
CA GLU A 109 6.75 9.61 -6.32
C GLU A 109 7.21 8.23 -5.83
N ASN A 110 6.30 7.42 -5.29
CA ASN A 110 6.61 6.03 -4.91
C ASN A 110 7.08 5.17 -6.08
N ILE A 111 6.48 5.34 -7.27
CA ILE A 111 6.89 4.62 -8.48
C ILE A 111 8.31 5.06 -8.89
N GLU A 112 8.59 6.36 -8.84
CA GLU A 112 9.89 6.89 -9.21
C GLU A 112 10.99 6.44 -8.24
N LEU A 113 10.75 6.55 -6.93
CA LEU A 113 11.66 6.06 -5.90
C LEU A 113 11.93 4.55 -6.02
N LYS A 114 10.90 3.75 -6.32
CA LYS A 114 11.08 2.30 -6.57
C LYS A 114 11.91 2.03 -7.83
N ARG A 115 11.77 2.83 -8.88
CA ARG A 115 12.60 2.72 -10.09
C ARG A 115 14.06 3.09 -9.81
N GLU A 116 14.31 4.15 -9.06
CA GLU A 116 15.66 4.52 -8.62
C GLU A 116 16.31 3.43 -7.78
N LEU A 117 15.61 2.90 -6.78
CA LEU A 117 16.08 1.77 -5.98
C LEU A 117 16.37 0.56 -6.88
N GLY A 118 15.45 0.22 -7.78
CA GLY A 118 15.64 -0.87 -8.73
C GLY A 118 16.87 -0.67 -9.62
N SER A 119 17.18 0.56 -10.04
CA SER A 119 18.36 0.86 -10.85
C SER A 119 19.68 0.68 -10.09
N ARG A 120 19.70 1.04 -8.80
CA ARG A 120 20.88 0.88 -7.92
C ARG A 120 21.25 -0.58 -7.67
N TYR A 121 20.26 -1.48 -7.68
CA TYR A 121 20.47 -2.91 -7.39
C TYR A 121 20.40 -3.80 -8.63
N LYS A 122 20.43 -3.21 -9.84
CA LYS A 122 20.64 -4.00 -11.07
C LYS A 122 22.01 -4.70 -11.02
N PHE A 123 22.10 -5.86 -11.62
CA PHE A 123 23.37 -6.65 -11.65
C PHE A 123 24.58 -5.83 -12.14
N GLY A 124 24.37 -4.86 -13.05
CA GLY A 124 25.43 -3.99 -13.53
C GLY A 124 25.95 -2.94 -12.54
N SER A 125 25.26 -2.72 -11.42
CA SER A 125 25.65 -1.79 -10.36
C SER A 125 26.31 -2.46 -9.15
N LEU A 126 26.29 -3.81 -9.10
CA LEU A 126 27.01 -4.54 -8.06
C LEU A 126 28.52 -4.49 -8.34
N ILE A 127 29.26 -3.96 -7.36
CA ILE A 127 30.71 -3.79 -7.48
C ILE A 127 31.40 -5.13 -7.19
N GLY A 128 32.16 -5.65 -8.16
CA GLY A 128 32.97 -6.84 -8.03
C GLY A 128 33.38 -7.37 -9.41
N LYS A 129 34.67 -7.60 -9.60
CA LYS A 129 35.26 -8.19 -10.81
C LYS A 129 36.02 -9.48 -10.54
N SER A 130 36.20 -9.84 -9.26
CA SER A 130 36.86 -11.11 -8.89
C SER A 130 36.04 -12.29 -9.38
N GLY A 131 36.72 -13.40 -9.76
CA GLY A 131 36.06 -14.61 -10.24
C GLY A 131 35.07 -15.20 -9.23
N SER A 132 35.28 -15.02 -7.91
CA SER A 132 34.37 -15.44 -6.86
C SER A 132 33.07 -14.63 -6.88
N MET A 133 33.15 -13.30 -7.05
CA MET A 133 31.97 -12.42 -7.13
C MET A 133 31.19 -12.61 -8.42
N LEU A 134 31.85 -12.78 -9.56
CA LEU A 134 31.17 -13.04 -10.83
C LEU A 134 30.34 -14.33 -10.76
N ARG A 135 30.92 -15.42 -10.22
CA ARG A 135 30.16 -16.66 -9.99
C ARG A 135 29.00 -16.49 -9.02
N LEU A 136 29.14 -15.64 -8.00
CA LEU A 136 28.04 -15.30 -7.09
C LEU A 136 26.94 -14.55 -7.82
N PHE A 137 27.28 -13.56 -8.66
CA PHE A 137 26.29 -12.78 -9.44
C PHE A 137 25.53 -13.65 -10.44
N ASP A 138 26.19 -14.62 -11.08
CA ASP A 138 25.52 -15.59 -11.97
C ASP A 138 24.51 -16.44 -11.20
N LYS A 139 24.88 -16.93 -10.00
CA LYS A 139 23.93 -17.65 -9.12
C LYS A 139 22.77 -16.76 -8.70
N VAL A 140 23.02 -15.51 -8.29
CA VAL A 140 21.97 -14.55 -7.89
C VAL A 140 21.00 -14.31 -9.04
N ARG A 141 21.47 -14.21 -10.28
CA ARG A 141 20.63 -14.05 -11.47
C ARG A 141 19.67 -15.23 -11.66
N ILE A 142 20.15 -16.45 -11.54
CA ILE A 142 19.32 -17.67 -11.67
C ILE A 142 18.30 -17.74 -10.53
N ILE A 143 18.72 -17.41 -9.31
CA ILE A 143 17.90 -17.51 -8.09
C ILE A 143 16.85 -16.42 -8.01
N ALA A 144 17.08 -15.27 -8.64
CA ALA A 144 16.14 -14.14 -8.60
C ALA A 144 14.73 -14.57 -9.04
N ASP A 145 14.60 -15.38 -10.07
CA ASP A 145 13.31 -15.85 -10.59
C ASP A 145 12.65 -16.94 -9.74
N SER A 146 13.40 -17.55 -8.81
CA SER A 146 12.89 -18.60 -7.93
C SER A 146 12.03 -18.02 -6.79
N ARG A 147 11.05 -18.80 -6.32
CA ARG A 147 10.30 -18.51 -5.09
C ARG A 147 10.91 -19.15 -3.84
N ALA A 148 11.98 -19.92 -4.00
CA ALA A 148 12.62 -20.63 -2.89
C ALA A 148 13.22 -19.66 -1.87
N SER A 149 13.29 -20.11 -0.61
CA SER A 149 14.02 -19.44 0.44
C SER A 149 15.52 -19.44 0.13
N VAL A 150 16.19 -18.35 0.46
CA VAL A 150 17.64 -18.16 0.24
C VAL A 150 18.30 -17.87 1.57
N LEU A 151 19.35 -18.61 1.88
CA LEU A 151 20.22 -18.35 3.02
C LEU A 151 21.54 -17.75 2.54
N LEU A 152 21.80 -16.52 2.97
CA LEU A 152 23.05 -15.81 2.71
C LEU A 152 24.00 -16.01 3.89
N THR A 153 25.17 -16.60 3.64
CA THR A 153 26.18 -16.79 4.67
C THR A 153 27.44 -16.00 4.35
N GLY A 154 28.08 -15.44 5.37
CA GLY A 154 29.31 -14.68 5.20
C GLY A 154 29.59 -13.75 6.38
N GLU A 155 30.84 -13.31 6.51
CA GLU A 155 31.26 -12.44 7.58
C GLU A 155 30.49 -11.11 7.61
N SER A 156 30.54 -10.42 8.76
CA SER A 156 29.96 -9.08 8.84
C SER A 156 30.61 -8.15 7.82
N GLY A 157 29.84 -7.25 7.23
CA GLY A 157 30.33 -6.29 6.23
C GLY A 157 30.59 -6.86 4.83
N THR A 158 30.35 -8.13 4.55
CA THR A 158 30.58 -8.72 3.21
C THR A 158 29.59 -8.27 2.15
N GLY A 159 28.47 -7.62 2.54
CA GLY A 159 27.45 -7.11 1.62
C GLY A 159 26.24 -8.02 1.49
N LYS A 160 25.90 -8.81 2.51
CA LYS A 160 24.72 -9.71 2.53
C LYS A 160 23.44 -8.95 2.16
N GLU A 161 23.22 -7.76 2.71
CA GLU A 161 22.06 -6.94 2.42
C GLU A 161 22.00 -6.46 0.95
N LEU A 162 23.13 -6.14 0.34
CA LEU A 162 23.22 -5.75 -1.07
C LEU A 162 22.84 -6.93 -1.98
N ILE A 163 23.28 -8.13 -1.65
CA ILE A 163 22.91 -9.35 -2.40
C ILE A 163 21.42 -9.66 -2.22
N ALA A 164 20.86 -9.54 -1.02
CA ALA A 164 19.44 -9.71 -0.78
C ALA A 164 18.60 -8.69 -1.59
N SER A 165 19.04 -7.44 -1.62
CA SER A 165 18.43 -6.37 -2.44
C SER A 165 18.51 -6.72 -3.93
N ALA A 166 19.66 -7.19 -4.41
CA ALA A 166 19.82 -7.60 -5.81
C ALA A 166 18.90 -8.76 -6.18
N ILE A 167 18.73 -9.76 -5.29
CA ILE A 167 17.79 -10.87 -5.50
C ILE A 167 16.37 -10.35 -5.65
N HIS A 168 15.93 -9.43 -4.77
CA HIS A 168 14.58 -8.89 -4.81
C HIS A 168 14.32 -8.05 -6.05
N TYR A 169 15.17 -7.02 -6.31
CA TYR A 169 14.93 -6.05 -7.41
C TYR A 169 15.14 -6.63 -8.82
N ASN A 170 15.73 -7.81 -8.93
CA ASN A 170 15.81 -8.55 -10.19
C ASN A 170 14.85 -9.75 -10.26
N SER A 171 13.88 -9.84 -9.34
CA SER A 171 12.86 -10.90 -9.28
C SER A 171 11.53 -10.46 -9.90
N PRO A 172 10.59 -11.41 -10.15
CA PRO A 172 9.21 -11.06 -10.51
C PRO A 172 8.47 -10.22 -9.45
N ARG A 173 8.97 -10.17 -8.20
CA ARG A 173 8.42 -9.37 -7.08
C ARG A 173 9.10 -8.01 -6.90
N ARG A 174 9.89 -7.54 -7.87
CA ARG A 174 10.68 -6.30 -7.78
C ARG A 174 9.86 -5.03 -7.46
N ASP A 175 8.60 -5.01 -7.88
CA ASP A 175 7.69 -3.88 -7.66
C ASP A 175 6.85 -4.04 -6.37
N GLN A 176 6.99 -5.19 -5.69
CA GLN A 176 6.30 -5.52 -4.46
C GLN A 176 7.10 -5.08 -3.22
N PRO A 177 6.53 -5.12 -2.00
CA PRO A 177 7.24 -4.73 -0.79
C PRO A 177 8.53 -5.52 -0.58
N PHE A 178 9.60 -4.82 -0.21
CA PHE A 178 10.86 -5.42 0.27
C PHE A 178 11.12 -4.93 1.69
N ILE A 179 10.81 -5.78 2.65
CA ILE A 179 10.92 -5.46 4.07
C ILE A 179 12.21 -6.04 4.61
N LYS A 180 13.04 -5.19 5.19
CA LYS A 180 14.33 -5.57 5.81
C LYS A 180 14.19 -5.47 7.32
N ILE A 181 14.72 -6.44 8.03
CA ILE A 181 14.81 -6.45 9.48
C ILE A 181 16.10 -7.09 9.91
N ASN A 182 16.80 -6.44 10.83
CA ASN A 182 17.95 -7.01 11.50
C ASN A 182 17.51 -7.53 12.87
N CYS A 183 17.59 -8.86 13.05
CA CYS A 183 17.11 -9.53 14.26
C CYS A 183 17.95 -9.20 15.49
N ALA A 184 19.24 -8.91 15.32
CA ALA A 184 20.14 -8.51 16.42
C ALA A 184 19.94 -7.06 16.89
N ALA A 185 19.35 -6.19 16.05
CA ALA A 185 19.19 -4.77 16.37
C ALA A 185 17.95 -4.47 17.23
N ILE A 186 17.03 -5.43 17.37
CA ILE A 186 15.76 -5.25 18.10
C ILE A 186 15.83 -6.06 19.40
N PRO A 187 15.48 -5.46 20.55
CA PRO A 187 15.36 -6.23 21.79
C PRO A 187 14.43 -7.43 21.64
N GLU A 188 14.82 -8.57 22.21
CA GLU A 188 14.12 -9.86 22.07
C GLU A 188 12.63 -9.76 22.44
N ASN A 189 12.29 -9.05 23.51
CA ASN A 189 10.91 -8.84 23.94
C ASN A 189 10.04 -8.01 22.99
N LEU A 190 10.65 -7.27 22.06
CA LEU A 190 9.94 -6.49 21.05
C LEU A 190 9.96 -7.15 19.67
N LEU A 191 10.92 -8.04 19.42
CA LEU A 191 11.14 -8.65 18.11
C LEU A 191 9.93 -9.46 17.65
N GLU A 192 9.26 -10.18 18.56
CA GLU A 192 8.04 -10.89 18.24
C GLU A 192 6.94 -9.96 17.72
N SER A 193 6.69 -8.88 18.44
CA SER A 193 5.70 -7.88 18.06
C SER A 193 6.06 -7.15 16.78
N GLU A 194 7.35 -6.89 16.51
CA GLU A 194 7.80 -6.31 15.25
C GLU A 194 7.59 -7.27 14.08
N LEU A 195 7.96 -8.54 14.23
CA LEU A 195 7.85 -9.54 13.16
C LEU A 195 6.40 -9.91 12.85
N PHE A 196 5.61 -10.27 13.85
CA PHE A 196 4.29 -10.85 13.69
C PHE A 196 3.14 -9.87 13.93
N GLY A 197 3.42 -8.73 14.61
CA GLY A 197 2.40 -7.77 15.01
C GLY A 197 1.71 -8.14 16.33
N HIS A 198 0.84 -7.26 16.80
CA HIS A 198 0.08 -7.50 18.01
C HIS A 198 -1.30 -6.83 17.98
N ARG A 199 -2.22 -7.33 18.82
CA ARG A 199 -3.50 -6.70 19.09
C ARG A 199 -3.40 -5.83 20.33
N LYS A 200 -4.22 -4.79 20.37
CA LYS A 200 -4.40 -3.95 21.55
C LYS A 200 -4.69 -4.80 22.78
N GLY A 201 -3.95 -4.57 23.86
CA GLY A 201 -4.14 -5.26 25.14
C GLY A 201 -3.48 -6.64 25.23
N SER A 202 -2.72 -7.10 24.23
CA SER A 202 -2.06 -8.42 24.25
C SER A 202 -0.86 -8.50 25.21
N PHE A 203 -0.28 -7.38 25.60
CA PHE A 203 0.76 -7.26 26.63
C PHE A 203 0.77 -5.84 27.22
N THR A 204 1.51 -5.66 28.32
CA THR A 204 1.68 -4.36 28.98
C THR A 204 2.40 -3.39 28.02
N GLY A 205 1.67 -2.36 27.55
CA GLY A 205 2.17 -1.40 26.56
C GLY A 205 1.56 -1.55 25.16
N ALA A 206 0.74 -2.57 24.90
CA ALA A 206 0.00 -2.71 23.64
C ALA A 206 -1.22 -1.76 23.59
N ILE A 207 -0.98 -0.46 23.36
CA ILE A 207 -2.01 0.59 23.38
C ILE A 207 -2.90 0.54 22.13
N ALA A 208 -2.38 0.09 21.01
CA ALA A 208 -3.07 0.00 19.72
C ALA A 208 -2.73 -1.31 18.99
N ASP A 209 -3.52 -1.67 17.97
CA ASP A 209 -3.17 -2.76 17.04
C ASP A 209 -1.94 -2.36 16.22
N LYS A 210 -1.00 -3.29 16.03
CA LYS A 210 0.19 -3.08 15.18
C LYS A 210 0.34 -4.21 14.17
N LYS A 211 0.47 -3.84 12.90
CA LYS A 211 0.83 -4.79 11.84
C LYS A 211 2.29 -5.21 11.96
N GLY A 212 2.54 -6.51 11.82
CA GLY A 212 3.90 -7.05 11.80
C GLY A 212 4.60 -6.87 10.45
N LYS A 213 5.92 -7.07 10.46
CA LYS A 213 6.75 -7.00 9.24
C LYS A 213 6.39 -8.07 8.24
N PHE A 214 5.98 -9.28 8.69
CA PHE A 214 5.49 -10.32 7.79
C PHE A 214 4.20 -9.91 7.08
N GLU A 215 3.22 -9.31 7.80
CA GLU A 215 2.00 -8.79 7.18
C GLU A 215 2.30 -7.65 6.19
N THR A 216 3.28 -6.80 6.50
CA THR A 216 3.70 -5.70 5.63
C THR A 216 4.43 -6.20 4.36
N ALA A 217 5.09 -7.36 4.45
CA ALA A 217 5.81 -7.99 3.34
C ALA A 217 4.91 -8.85 2.44
N ASP A 218 3.61 -8.94 2.72
CA ASP A 218 2.68 -9.79 1.96
C ASP A 218 2.68 -9.44 0.46
N GLY A 219 2.70 -10.46 -0.38
CA GLY A 219 2.91 -10.36 -1.83
C GLY A 219 4.38 -10.10 -2.24
N GLY A 220 5.26 -9.75 -1.31
CA GLY A 220 6.62 -9.27 -1.54
C GLY A 220 7.73 -10.22 -1.05
N THR A 221 8.78 -9.61 -0.49
CA THR A 221 9.96 -10.30 0.04
C THR A 221 10.31 -9.73 1.42
N ILE A 222 10.64 -10.61 2.35
CA ILE A 222 11.22 -10.23 3.64
C ILE A 222 12.70 -10.66 3.68
N PHE A 223 13.55 -9.77 4.13
CA PHE A 223 14.97 -10.02 4.42
C PHE A 223 15.20 -9.99 5.92
N LEU A 224 15.62 -11.14 6.46
CA LEU A 224 15.92 -11.34 7.88
C LEU A 224 17.44 -11.42 8.02
N ASP A 225 18.04 -10.34 8.52
CA ASP A 225 19.48 -10.32 8.79
C ASP A 225 19.76 -10.83 10.21
N GLU A 226 20.89 -11.46 10.37
CA GLU A 226 21.37 -12.11 11.60
C GLU A 226 20.34 -13.09 12.19
N ILE A 227 19.86 -14.02 11.33
CA ILE A 227 18.82 -15.00 11.69
C ILE A 227 19.24 -15.93 12.85
N GLY A 228 20.54 -16.11 13.05
CA GLY A 228 21.09 -16.90 14.15
C GLY A 228 20.85 -16.33 15.55
N GLU A 229 20.43 -15.08 15.63
CA GLU A 229 20.13 -14.39 16.91
C GLU A 229 18.68 -14.57 17.37
N LEU A 230 17.83 -15.28 16.61
CA LEU A 230 16.46 -15.56 17.01
C LEU A 230 16.43 -16.58 18.15
N ASP A 231 15.60 -16.31 19.17
CA ASP A 231 15.27 -17.29 20.19
C ASP A 231 14.46 -18.48 19.63
N LEU A 232 14.45 -19.61 20.34
CA LEU A 232 13.80 -20.84 19.88
C LEU A 232 12.28 -20.73 19.68
N ASN A 233 11.62 -19.82 20.38
CA ASN A 233 10.18 -19.57 20.24
C ASN A 233 9.90 -18.87 18.91
N LEU A 234 10.64 -17.80 18.62
CA LEU A 234 10.55 -17.08 17.33
C LEU A 234 10.95 -17.95 16.14
N GLN A 235 11.95 -18.82 16.32
CA GLN A 235 12.31 -19.83 15.32
C GLN A 235 11.13 -20.75 15.01
N SER A 236 10.36 -21.17 16.02
CA SER A 236 9.17 -22.02 15.83
C SER A 236 8.06 -21.30 15.08
N LYS A 237 7.83 -20.01 15.36
CA LYS A 237 6.87 -19.19 14.64
C LYS A 237 7.30 -18.94 13.20
N LEU A 238 8.58 -18.66 12.97
CA LEU A 238 9.12 -18.50 11.62
C LEU A 238 8.99 -19.78 10.79
N LEU A 239 9.19 -20.95 11.41
CA LEU A 239 9.00 -22.23 10.73
C LEU A 239 7.57 -22.38 10.21
N ARG A 240 6.55 -22.00 10.97
CA ARG A 240 5.15 -21.99 10.51
C ARG A 240 4.95 -21.07 9.32
N VAL A 241 5.53 -19.87 9.32
CA VAL A 241 5.47 -18.96 8.17
C VAL A 241 6.03 -19.62 6.91
N LEU A 242 7.15 -20.34 7.03
CA LEU A 242 7.82 -21.00 5.90
C LEU A 242 7.08 -22.26 5.39
N GLN A 243 6.37 -22.97 6.28
CA GLN A 243 5.68 -24.22 5.95
C GLN A 243 4.23 -24.00 5.56
N GLU A 244 3.50 -23.26 6.37
CA GLU A 244 2.04 -23.11 6.29
C GLU A 244 1.65 -21.81 5.62
N ARG A 245 2.59 -20.87 5.44
CA ARG A 245 2.37 -19.51 4.95
C ARG A 245 1.37 -18.74 5.81
N GLU A 246 1.41 -18.99 7.12
CA GLU A 246 0.54 -18.37 8.09
C GLU A 246 1.34 -17.58 9.12
N ILE A 247 0.78 -16.45 9.53
CA ILE A 247 1.28 -15.64 10.65
C ILE A 247 0.22 -15.56 11.75
N GLU A 248 0.67 -15.56 13.00
CA GLU A 248 -0.17 -15.36 14.16
C GLU A 248 0.31 -14.13 14.95
N PRO A 249 -0.38 -12.98 14.84
CA PRO A 249 -0.09 -11.80 15.65
C PRO A 249 -0.28 -12.12 17.15
N VAL A 250 0.50 -11.48 18.02
CA VAL A 250 0.36 -11.66 19.47
C VAL A 250 -1.07 -11.26 19.90
N GLY A 251 -1.81 -12.20 20.47
CA GLY A 251 -3.23 -12.02 20.85
C GLY A 251 -4.19 -11.89 19.66
N GLY A 252 -3.77 -12.26 18.44
CA GLY A 252 -4.55 -12.15 17.21
C GLY A 252 -4.97 -13.52 16.65
N ARG A 253 -5.61 -13.49 15.48
CA ARG A 253 -5.99 -14.68 14.71
C ARG A 253 -4.98 -14.95 13.59
N MET A 254 -4.81 -16.21 13.24
CA MET A 254 -3.99 -16.64 12.10
C MET A 254 -4.44 -15.98 10.81
N ARG A 255 -3.47 -15.66 9.96
CA ARG A 255 -3.66 -15.04 8.63
C ARG A 255 -2.71 -15.66 7.63
N GLN A 256 -3.19 -15.89 6.43
CA GLN A 256 -2.38 -16.32 5.29
C GLN A 256 -1.52 -15.16 4.77
N VAL A 257 -0.30 -15.49 4.34
CA VAL A 257 0.64 -14.55 3.71
C VAL A 257 1.42 -15.24 2.57
N ASP A 258 1.64 -14.52 1.48
CA ASP A 258 2.49 -15.00 0.36
C ASP A 258 3.81 -14.24 0.33
N ILE A 259 4.81 -14.72 1.05
CA ILE A 259 6.08 -14.03 1.25
C ILE A 259 7.25 -14.88 0.72
N ARG A 260 8.19 -14.25 0.03
CA ARG A 260 9.51 -14.83 -0.22
C ARG A 260 10.44 -14.45 0.92
N VAL A 261 11.14 -15.43 1.48
CA VAL A 261 12.09 -15.22 2.59
C VAL A 261 13.52 -15.29 2.09
N ILE A 262 14.32 -14.30 2.42
CA ILE A 262 15.76 -14.26 2.29
C ILE A 262 16.31 -14.07 3.72
N ALA A 263 17.10 -15.01 4.20
CA ALA A 263 17.73 -14.95 5.51
C ALA A 263 19.23 -14.75 5.37
N ALA A 264 19.85 -14.05 6.32
CA ALA A 264 21.30 -13.87 6.34
C ALA A 264 21.86 -14.12 7.75
N THR A 265 23.10 -14.60 7.80
CA THR A 265 23.83 -14.79 9.05
C THR A 265 25.35 -14.76 8.83
N ASN A 266 26.08 -14.35 9.86
CA ASN A 266 27.51 -14.51 9.98
C ASN A 266 27.86 -15.70 10.90
N ALA A 267 26.87 -16.27 11.60
CA ALA A 267 27.07 -17.37 12.54
C ALA A 267 27.09 -18.73 11.84
N ASP A 268 27.77 -19.68 12.45
CA ASP A 268 27.73 -21.08 12.08
C ASP A 268 26.45 -21.72 12.64
N LEU A 269 25.41 -21.82 11.79
CA LEU A 269 24.12 -22.39 12.21
C LEU A 269 24.21 -23.87 12.50
N GLU A 270 25.13 -24.62 11.89
CA GLU A 270 25.31 -26.05 12.15
C GLU A 270 25.89 -26.28 13.54
N ALA A 271 26.86 -25.44 13.96
CA ALA A 271 27.35 -25.44 15.34
C ALA A 271 26.24 -25.04 16.32
N GLN A 272 25.42 -24.04 16.03
CA GLN A 272 24.29 -23.66 16.87
C GLN A 272 23.21 -24.75 16.99
N ILE A 273 23.03 -25.58 15.94
CA ILE A 273 22.13 -26.75 16.00
C ILE A 273 22.69 -27.77 16.97
N ALA A 274 23.98 -28.08 16.89
CA ALA A 274 24.62 -29.01 17.82
C ALA A 274 24.51 -28.55 19.28
N GLU A 275 24.55 -27.24 19.52
CA GLU A 275 24.38 -26.58 20.82
C GLU A 275 22.91 -26.38 21.22
N LYS A 276 21.95 -26.83 20.41
CA LYS A 276 20.50 -26.66 20.61
C LYS A 276 20.02 -25.19 20.71
N ARG A 277 20.78 -24.27 20.16
CA ARG A 277 20.43 -22.84 20.05
C ARG A 277 19.69 -22.50 18.76
N PHE A 278 19.84 -23.35 17.72
CA PHE A 278 19.09 -23.22 16.48
C PHE A 278 18.39 -24.54 16.14
N ARG A 279 17.19 -24.47 15.56
CA ARG A 279 16.40 -25.65 15.21
C ARG A 279 16.83 -26.21 13.85
N ALA A 280 17.06 -27.49 13.80
CA ALA A 280 17.43 -28.19 12.56
C ALA A 280 16.35 -28.12 11.48
N ASP A 281 15.05 -28.21 11.88
CA ASP A 281 13.93 -28.13 10.94
C ASP A 281 13.81 -26.75 10.26
N LEU A 282 14.04 -25.69 11.01
CA LEU A 282 14.09 -24.33 10.46
C LEU A 282 15.29 -24.14 9.52
N TYR A 283 16.46 -24.65 9.91
CA TYR A 283 17.66 -24.60 9.06
C TYR A 283 17.41 -25.18 7.67
N TYR A 284 16.90 -26.42 7.60
CA TYR A 284 16.61 -27.05 6.30
C TYR A 284 15.54 -26.32 5.48
N ARG A 285 14.62 -25.62 6.13
CA ARG A 285 13.59 -24.85 5.43
C ARG A 285 14.07 -23.50 4.93
N LEU A 286 15.05 -22.89 5.61
CA LEU A 286 15.71 -21.66 5.17
C LEU A 286 16.79 -21.96 4.12
N ASN A 287 17.58 -23.02 4.31
CA ASN A 287 18.74 -23.39 3.50
C ASN A 287 18.34 -24.21 2.25
N VAL A 288 17.26 -23.79 1.55
CA VAL A 288 16.91 -24.40 0.25
C VAL A 288 17.93 -23.99 -0.81
N ILE A 289 18.36 -22.75 -0.78
CA ILE A 289 19.44 -22.23 -1.62
C ILE A 289 20.44 -21.53 -0.72
N ASN A 290 21.68 -22.01 -0.70
CA ASN A 290 22.77 -21.38 0.05
C ASN A 290 23.64 -20.53 -0.86
N LEU A 291 23.88 -19.29 -0.47
CA LEU A 291 24.81 -18.38 -1.11
C LEU A 291 25.86 -17.90 -0.10
N LYS A 292 27.06 -18.44 -0.22
CA LYS A 292 28.20 -17.97 0.57
C LYS A 292 28.83 -16.76 -0.10
N ILE A 293 28.88 -15.63 0.62
CA ILE A 293 29.47 -14.39 0.15
C ILE A 293 30.93 -14.37 0.62
N PRO A 294 31.90 -14.26 -0.31
CA PRO A 294 33.31 -14.31 0.04
C PRO A 294 33.73 -13.09 0.88
N ALA A 295 34.58 -13.31 1.86
CA ALA A 295 35.19 -12.24 2.63
C ALA A 295 36.09 -11.35 1.73
N LEU A 296 36.33 -10.09 2.11
CA LEU A 296 37.12 -9.16 1.28
C LEU A 296 38.54 -9.66 0.99
N ARG A 297 39.16 -10.37 1.93
CA ARG A 297 40.48 -11.02 1.73
C ARG A 297 40.50 -12.13 0.66
N GLU A 298 39.34 -12.70 0.32
CA GLU A 298 39.19 -13.74 -0.71
C GLU A 298 38.86 -13.13 -2.09
N ARG A 299 38.65 -11.79 -2.16
CA ARG A 299 38.37 -11.01 -3.36
C ARG A 299 39.22 -9.75 -3.46
N ARG A 300 40.52 -9.89 -3.29
CA ARG A 300 41.47 -8.75 -3.23
C ARG A 300 41.41 -7.83 -4.44
N ASP A 301 41.09 -8.39 -5.62
CA ASP A 301 40.92 -7.62 -6.87
C ASP A 301 39.78 -6.61 -6.81
N ASP A 302 38.82 -6.79 -5.89
CA ASP A 302 37.69 -5.90 -5.74
C ASP A 302 37.96 -4.73 -4.80
N ILE A 303 39.06 -4.77 -4.02
CA ILE A 303 39.38 -3.73 -3.00
C ILE A 303 39.49 -2.36 -3.66
N LEU A 304 40.24 -2.25 -4.78
CA LEU A 304 40.42 -0.98 -5.49
C LEU A 304 39.14 -0.43 -6.12
N LEU A 305 38.09 -1.24 -6.25
CA LEU A 305 36.80 -0.80 -6.77
C LEU A 305 35.86 -0.32 -5.66
N LEU A 306 36.15 -0.67 -4.41
CA LEU A 306 35.35 -0.36 -3.22
C LEU A 306 35.86 0.88 -2.47
N VAL A 307 37.05 1.37 -2.80
CA VAL A 307 37.72 2.58 -2.30
C VAL A 307 37.55 3.71 -3.30
#